data_06a2dca1bd59c0e7ee1aa5d3564eaac2
#
_entry.id   06a2dca1bd59c0e7ee1aa5d3564eaac2
#
_cell.length_a   1.000
_cell.length_b   1.000
_cell.length_c   1.000
_cell.angle_alpha   90.00
_cell.angle_beta   90.00
_cell.angle_gamma   90.00
#
_symmetry.space_group_name_H-M   'P 1'
#
loop_
_entity.id
_entity.type
_entity.pdbx_description
1 polymer ?
#
loop_
_entity_poly.entity_id
_entity_poly.type
_entity_poly.pdbx_seq_one_letter_code
_entity_poly.pdbx_strand_id
1 'polypeptide(L)'
;MRGAILAGGGATRFGGRPKGLELVGGEPILDRLERTMREALGEPPLLVANAPDAQSWRPDLRVTADLRLGFGSLGGIYTAVAGAPAPVVCVAWDMPFVTPALVRALADGLTRHDAVLPESEGRRGVEPLCAGYGPACLEPIAERLDAGDLRAIAFHPRISVGILPLAQVRTFGDPAFLFFNVNTADDLATADELWRRYGSSP
;
A
#
# COMPACT_ATOMS: atom_id res chain seq x y z
N MET A 1 -4.24 0.92 15.54
CA MET A 1 -4.36 0.64 14.09
C MET A 1 -2.96 0.51 13.54
N ARG A 2 -2.71 -0.34 12.56
CA ARG A 2 -1.35 -0.58 12.08
C ARG A 2 -1.23 -0.26 10.59
N GLY A 3 -0.05 0.17 10.15
CA GLY A 3 0.31 0.26 8.75
C GLY A 3 0.90 -1.04 8.23
N ALA A 4 0.75 -1.33 6.93
CA ALA A 4 1.46 -2.39 6.24
C ALA A 4 1.97 -1.90 4.88
N ILE A 5 3.25 -2.10 4.62
CA ILE A 5 3.86 -1.84 3.32
C ILE A 5 3.93 -3.18 2.58
N LEU A 6 3.28 -3.24 1.41
CA LEU A 6 3.23 -4.45 0.59
C LEU A 6 4.38 -4.43 -0.43
N ALA A 7 5.46 -5.13 -0.12
CA ALA A 7 6.65 -5.26 -0.97
C ALA A 7 6.57 -6.52 -1.85
N GLY A 8 5.44 -6.67 -2.54
CA GLY A 8 5.18 -7.77 -3.47
C GLY A 8 5.49 -7.41 -4.93
N GLY A 9 5.54 -8.43 -5.78
CA GLY A 9 5.83 -8.28 -7.22
C GLY A 9 7.31 -8.49 -7.54
N GLY A 10 7.58 -9.12 -8.70
CA GLY A 10 8.94 -9.53 -9.08
C GLY A 10 9.91 -8.35 -9.11
N ALA A 11 10.87 -8.35 -8.20
CA ALA A 11 11.96 -7.38 -8.08
C ALA A 11 12.89 -7.30 -9.32
N THR A 12 12.61 -8.10 -10.34
CA THR A 12 13.46 -8.33 -11.51
C THR A 12 13.52 -7.18 -12.52
N ARG A 13 12.63 -6.16 -12.40
CA ARG A 13 12.51 -5.09 -13.41
C ARG A 13 13.49 -3.93 -13.22
N PHE A 14 14.16 -3.83 -12.08
CA PHE A 14 15.18 -2.80 -11.78
C PHE A 14 16.59 -3.40 -11.71
N GLY A 15 16.99 -4.22 -12.68
CA GLY A 15 18.31 -4.84 -12.68
C GLY A 15 18.59 -5.73 -11.45
N GLY A 16 17.52 -6.30 -10.85
CA GLY A 16 17.63 -7.16 -9.67
C GLY A 16 17.57 -6.42 -8.31
N ARG A 17 17.46 -5.09 -8.30
CA ARG A 17 17.30 -4.32 -7.06
C ARG A 17 15.84 -4.28 -6.61
N PRO A 18 15.58 -4.32 -5.30
CA PRO A 18 14.24 -4.12 -4.74
C PRO A 18 13.74 -2.70 -5.02
N LYS A 19 12.56 -2.57 -5.65
CA LYS A 19 11.97 -1.27 -6.06
C LYS A 19 11.90 -0.24 -4.92
N GLY A 20 11.51 -0.68 -3.73
CA GLY A 20 11.36 0.21 -2.57
C GLY A 20 12.67 0.81 -2.07
N LEU A 21 13.82 0.31 -2.54
CA LEU A 21 15.15 0.87 -2.24
C LEU A 21 15.61 1.89 -3.29
N GLU A 22 14.86 2.06 -4.38
CA GLU A 22 15.13 3.11 -5.36
C GLU A 22 14.83 4.49 -4.76
N LEU A 23 15.61 5.49 -5.20
CA LEU A 23 15.55 6.83 -4.64
C LEU A 23 14.55 7.72 -5.42
N VAL A 24 13.67 8.38 -4.70
CA VAL A 24 12.84 9.46 -5.22
C VAL A 24 13.11 10.71 -4.38
N GLY A 25 13.62 11.77 -5.01
CA GLY A 25 14.04 12.97 -4.30
C GLY A 25 15.18 12.74 -3.31
N GLY A 26 16.06 11.77 -3.59
CA GLY A 26 17.21 11.43 -2.73
C GLY A 26 16.88 10.55 -1.52
N GLU A 27 15.61 10.10 -1.36
CA GLU A 27 15.17 9.24 -0.25
C GLU A 27 14.64 7.91 -0.81
N PRO A 28 15.00 6.72 -0.23
CA PRO A 28 14.40 5.45 -0.60
C PRO A 28 12.87 5.48 -0.46
N ILE A 29 12.16 4.87 -1.43
CA ILE A 29 10.67 4.83 -1.40
C ILE A 29 10.20 4.15 -0.10
N LEU A 30 10.86 3.08 0.32
CA LEU A 30 10.52 2.36 1.55
C LEU A 30 10.64 3.24 2.80
N ASP A 31 11.70 4.06 2.89
CA ASP A 31 11.93 4.97 4.02
C ASP A 31 10.86 6.06 4.07
N ARG A 32 10.51 6.60 2.91
CA ARG A 32 9.44 7.58 2.74
C ARG A 32 8.09 7.02 3.20
N LEU A 33 7.74 5.81 2.78
CA LEU A 33 6.48 5.17 3.17
C LEU A 33 6.46 4.81 4.66
N GLU A 34 7.58 4.35 5.21
CA GLU A 34 7.70 4.09 6.64
C GLU A 34 7.43 5.36 7.45
N ARG A 35 8.10 6.46 7.10
CA ARG A 35 7.91 7.77 7.75
C ARG A 35 6.45 8.24 7.63
N THR A 36 5.85 8.13 6.44
CA THR A 36 4.43 8.47 6.19
C THR A 36 3.49 7.66 7.10
N MET A 37 3.69 6.36 7.18
CA MET A 37 2.87 5.47 8.01
C MET A 37 3.04 5.76 9.51
N ARG A 38 4.28 5.94 9.96
CA ARG A 38 4.60 6.27 11.35
C ARG A 38 4.00 7.61 11.76
N GLU A 39 4.09 8.62 10.91
CA GLU A 39 3.47 9.94 11.16
C GLU A 39 1.93 9.86 11.22
N ALA A 40 1.33 9.05 10.36
CA ALA A 40 -0.12 8.91 10.29
C ALA A 40 -0.69 8.11 11.46
N LEU A 41 -0.05 7.00 11.85
CA LEU A 41 -0.61 5.96 12.72
C LEU A 41 0.11 5.83 14.07
N GLY A 42 1.24 6.52 14.26
CA GLY A 42 2.00 6.54 15.53
C GLY A 42 2.89 5.31 15.76
N GLU A 43 2.86 4.30 14.86
CA GLU A 43 3.61 3.06 14.97
C GLU A 43 4.32 2.70 13.67
N PRO A 44 5.46 1.98 13.74
CA PRO A 44 6.12 1.47 12.54
C PRO A 44 5.21 0.47 11.80
N PRO A 45 5.19 0.52 10.45
CA PRO A 45 4.42 -0.44 9.68
C PRO A 45 5.02 -1.84 9.70
N LEU A 46 4.18 -2.83 9.41
CA LEU A 46 4.59 -4.16 9.01
C LEU A 46 5.11 -4.11 7.55
N LEU A 47 6.26 -4.72 7.29
CA LEU A 47 6.74 -4.95 5.91
C LEU A 47 6.35 -6.37 5.48
N VAL A 48 5.48 -6.49 4.48
CA VAL A 48 5.10 -7.76 3.87
C VAL A 48 5.97 -7.97 2.64
N ALA A 49 6.94 -8.89 2.72
CA ALA A 49 7.92 -9.11 1.67
C ALA A 49 8.37 -10.57 1.61
N ASN A 50 8.53 -11.12 0.38
CA ASN A 50 8.92 -12.51 0.17
C ASN A 50 10.43 -12.68 -0.17
N ALA A 51 11.15 -11.57 -0.34
CA ALA A 51 12.58 -11.64 -0.62
C ALA A 51 13.35 -12.15 0.60
N PRO A 52 14.31 -13.08 0.42
CA PRO A 52 15.07 -13.65 1.55
C PRO A 52 15.87 -12.63 2.36
N ASP A 53 16.27 -11.53 1.72
CA ASP A 53 17.04 -10.43 2.29
C ASP A 53 16.18 -9.27 2.80
N ALA A 54 14.84 -9.39 2.75
CA ALA A 54 13.92 -8.30 3.08
C ALA A 54 14.15 -7.72 4.50
N GLN A 55 14.57 -8.54 5.46
CA GLN A 55 14.89 -8.07 6.81
C GLN A 55 16.08 -7.11 6.83
N SER A 56 16.97 -7.19 5.86
CA SER A 56 18.14 -6.30 5.77
C SER A 56 17.80 -4.91 5.20
N TRP A 57 16.67 -4.77 4.50
CA TRP A 57 16.26 -3.49 3.89
C TRP A 57 15.93 -2.43 4.95
N ARG A 58 15.25 -2.86 6.01
CA ARG A 58 14.89 -2.05 7.18
C ARG A 58 14.92 -2.94 8.42
N PRO A 59 16.10 -3.08 9.09
CA PRO A 59 16.27 -3.96 10.24
C PRO A 59 15.37 -3.61 11.44
N ASP A 60 14.92 -2.37 11.51
CA ASP A 60 14.03 -1.84 12.55
C ASP A 60 12.54 -2.17 12.33
N LEU A 61 12.17 -2.64 11.13
CA LEU A 61 10.80 -3.05 10.83
C LEU A 61 10.61 -4.55 11.08
N ARG A 62 9.39 -4.89 11.51
CA ARG A 62 8.94 -6.28 11.47
C ARG A 62 8.66 -6.66 10.02
N VAL A 63 9.34 -7.70 9.55
CA VAL A 63 9.13 -8.28 8.21
C VAL A 63 8.36 -9.58 8.33
N THR A 64 7.45 -9.84 7.41
CA THR A 64 6.76 -11.13 7.25
C THR A 64 6.64 -11.50 5.79
N ALA A 65 6.84 -12.77 5.47
CA ALA A 65 6.55 -13.29 4.14
C ALA A 65 5.03 -13.51 3.97
N ASP A 66 4.57 -13.58 2.72
CA ASP A 66 3.18 -13.92 2.43
C ASP A 66 2.81 -15.27 3.06
N LEU A 67 1.70 -15.30 3.80
CA LEU A 67 1.15 -16.52 4.36
C LEU A 67 0.68 -17.49 3.27
N ARG A 68 0.36 -16.95 2.10
CA ARG A 68 -0.01 -17.69 0.90
C ARG A 68 0.83 -17.21 -0.27
N LEU A 69 1.88 -17.93 -0.59
CA LEU A 69 2.81 -17.59 -1.68
C LEU A 69 2.16 -17.75 -3.07
N GLY A 70 2.50 -16.84 -3.99
CA GLY A 70 2.03 -16.91 -5.37
C GLY A 70 0.65 -16.28 -5.64
N PHE A 71 0.01 -15.72 -4.62
CA PHE A 71 -1.32 -15.12 -4.74
C PHE A 71 -1.31 -13.60 -4.98
N GLY A 72 -0.19 -13.05 -5.40
CA GLY A 72 -0.06 -11.64 -5.81
C GLY A 72 -0.46 -10.65 -4.72
N SER A 73 -1.00 -9.50 -5.13
CA SER A 73 -1.35 -8.42 -4.20
C SER A 73 -2.46 -8.80 -3.22
N LEU A 74 -3.40 -9.67 -3.60
CA LEU A 74 -4.45 -10.14 -2.69
C LEU A 74 -3.86 -11.02 -1.57
N GLY A 75 -2.83 -11.84 -1.86
CA GLY A 75 -2.05 -12.59 -0.87
C GLY A 75 -1.33 -11.68 0.13
N GLY A 76 -0.75 -10.58 -0.36
CA GLY A 76 -0.14 -9.56 0.49
C GLY A 76 -1.14 -8.87 1.42
N ILE A 77 -2.31 -8.46 0.90
CA ILE A 77 -3.40 -7.90 1.72
C ILE A 77 -3.86 -8.91 2.78
N TYR A 78 -4.08 -10.19 2.39
CA TYR A 78 -4.43 -11.26 3.33
C TYR A 78 -3.42 -11.37 4.47
N THR A 79 -2.13 -11.39 4.13
CA THR A 79 -1.04 -11.48 5.09
C THR A 79 -1.00 -10.29 6.04
N ALA A 80 -1.19 -9.07 5.52
CA ALA A 80 -1.24 -7.86 6.32
C ALA A 80 -2.40 -7.89 7.34
N VAL A 81 -3.60 -8.29 6.90
CA VAL A 81 -4.78 -8.38 7.78
C VAL A 81 -4.60 -9.48 8.82
N ALA A 82 -4.12 -10.67 8.43
CA ALA A 82 -3.88 -11.79 9.34
C ALA A 82 -2.77 -11.52 10.37
N GLY A 83 -1.77 -10.74 9.98
CA GLY A 83 -0.63 -10.35 10.82
C GLY A 83 -0.93 -9.23 11.83
N ALA A 84 -2.10 -8.61 11.74
CA ALA A 84 -2.50 -7.50 12.60
C ALA A 84 -3.68 -7.88 13.51
N PRO A 85 -3.60 -7.62 14.83
CA PRO A 85 -4.73 -7.85 15.75
C PRO A 85 -5.83 -6.79 15.65
N ALA A 86 -5.67 -5.82 14.76
CA ALA A 86 -6.51 -4.63 14.56
C ALA A 86 -6.61 -4.28 13.07
N PRO A 87 -7.52 -3.38 12.66
CA PRO A 87 -7.57 -2.91 11.27
C PRO A 87 -6.22 -2.38 10.79
N VAL A 88 -5.89 -2.61 9.52
CA VAL A 88 -4.62 -2.27 8.88
C VAL A 88 -4.83 -1.35 7.67
N VAL A 89 -3.97 -0.34 7.50
CA VAL A 89 -3.87 0.41 6.26
C VAL A 89 -2.70 -0.15 5.45
N CYS A 90 -3.00 -0.67 4.26
CA CYS A 90 -2.04 -1.23 3.33
C CYS A 90 -1.64 -0.19 2.28
N VAL A 91 -0.33 -0.09 1.99
CA VAL A 91 0.18 0.70 0.86
C VAL A 91 1.22 -0.13 0.12
N ALA A 92 1.11 -0.17 -1.21
CA ALA A 92 2.13 -0.81 -2.04
C ALA A 92 3.43 0.02 -2.03
N TRP A 93 4.55 -0.66 -1.97
CA TRP A 93 5.88 -0.03 -1.86
C TRP A 93 6.36 0.74 -3.09
N ASP A 94 5.62 0.70 -4.19
CA ASP A 94 5.87 1.44 -5.42
C ASP A 94 5.07 2.75 -5.55
N MET A 95 4.38 3.17 -4.48
CA MET A 95 3.60 4.42 -4.38
C MET A 95 4.33 5.47 -3.51
N PRO A 96 5.36 6.17 -4.01
CA PRO A 96 6.22 7.04 -3.19
C PRO A 96 5.54 8.30 -2.64
N PHE A 97 4.34 8.64 -3.13
CA PHE A 97 3.72 9.95 -2.85
C PHE A 97 2.49 9.89 -1.96
N VAL A 98 2.20 8.73 -1.38
CA VAL A 98 1.12 8.60 -0.39
C VAL A 98 1.39 9.51 0.80
N THR A 99 0.37 10.29 1.21
CA THR A 99 0.50 11.28 2.29
C THR A 99 -0.01 10.76 3.63
N PRO A 100 0.52 11.27 4.77
CA PRO A 100 0.00 10.93 6.08
C PRO A 100 -1.49 11.29 6.24
N ALA A 101 -1.96 12.35 5.59
CA ALA A 101 -3.37 12.76 5.63
C ALA A 101 -4.29 11.72 4.97
N LEU A 102 -3.90 11.18 3.81
CA LEU A 102 -4.64 10.09 3.15
C LEU A 102 -4.66 8.83 4.02
N VAL A 103 -3.52 8.43 4.60
CA VAL A 103 -3.43 7.25 5.48
C VAL A 103 -4.33 7.41 6.70
N ARG A 104 -4.36 8.59 7.34
CA ARG A 104 -5.27 8.89 8.45
C ARG A 104 -6.73 8.80 8.04
N ALA A 105 -7.11 9.35 6.89
CA ALA A 105 -8.49 9.31 6.41
C ALA A 105 -8.97 7.86 6.13
N LEU A 106 -8.10 7.01 5.57
CA LEU A 106 -8.38 5.58 5.39
C LEU A 106 -8.58 4.88 6.74
N ALA A 107 -7.71 5.19 7.71
CA ALA A 107 -7.78 4.66 9.06
C ALA A 107 -9.09 5.05 9.77
N ASP A 108 -9.49 6.31 9.69
CA ASP A 108 -10.72 6.83 10.30
C ASP A 108 -11.97 6.18 9.71
N GLY A 109 -11.97 5.92 8.41
CA GLY A 109 -13.07 5.24 7.72
C GLY A 109 -13.30 3.81 8.21
N LEU A 110 -12.26 3.10 8.67
CA LEU A 110 -12.34 1.74 9.22
C LEU A 110 -13.09 1.63 10.56
N THR A 111 -13.45 2.74 11.17
CA THR A 111 -14.34 2.75 12.34
C THR A 111 -15.79 2.44 11.98
N ARG A 112 -16.16 2.53 10.69
CA ARG A 112 -17.52 2.40 10.17
C ARG A 112 -17.67 1.34 9.08
N HIS A 113 -16.57 0.90 8.49
CA HIS A 113 -16.56 -0.03 7.36
C HIS A 113 -15.51 -1.12 7.57
N ASP A 114 -15.74 -2.27 6.95
CA ASP A 114 -14.78 -3.38 6.99
C ASP A 114 -13.58 -3.15 6.08
N ALA A 115 -13.79 -2.43 4.97
CA ALA A 115 -12.71 -1.91 4.14
C ALA A 115 -12.99 -0.46 3.72
N VAL A 116 -11.94 0.32 3.49
CA VAL A 116 -12.03 1.70 3.00
C VAL A 116 -11.03 1.91 1.88
N LEU A 117 -11.55 2.32 0.71
CA LEU A 117 -10.74 2.55 -0.48
C LEU A 117 -10.89 4.00 -0.96
N PRO A 118 -9.81 4.62 -1.44
CA PRO A 118 -9.92 5.91 -2.10
C PRO A 118 -10.39 5.72 -3.55
N GLU A 119 -11.23 6.61 -4.04
CA GLU A 119 -11.46 6.74 -5.48
C GLU A 119 -10.17 7.17 -6.17
N SER A 120 -9.97 6.66 -7.37
CA SER A 120 -8.85 6.99 -8.24
C SER A 120 -9.30 7.19 -9.68
N GLU A 121 -8.53 7.93 -10.46
CA GLU A 121 -8.75 8.12 -11.91
C GLU A 121 -8.24 6.93 -12.73
N GLY A 122 -7.72 5.89 -12.07
CA GLY A 122 -7.28 4.66 -12.70
C GLY A 122 -8.44 3.79 -13.21
N ARG A 123 -8.13 2.79 -14.05
CA ARG A 123 -9.11 1.91 -14.70
C ARG A 123 -10.09 1.19 -13.76
N ARG A 124 -9.74 1.02 -12.49
CA ARG A 124 -10.60 0.37 -11.48
C ARG A 124 -11.52 1.34 -10.75
N GLY A 125 -11.32 2.65 -10.91
CA GLY A 125 -12.05 3.68 -10.17
C GLY A 125 -11.69 3.78 -8.69
N VAL A 126 -10.93 2.82 -8.15
CA VAL A 126 -10.45 2.79 -6.76
C VAL A 126 -9.02 2.26 -6.69
N GLU A 127 -8.32 2.54 -5.57
CA GLU A 127 -6.94 2.08 -5.36
C GLU A 127 -6.86 1.08 -4.19
N PRO A 128 -6.98 -0.24 -4.46
CA PRO A 128 -6.97 -1.25 -3.41
C PRO A 128 -5.60 -1.49 -2.79
N LEU A 129 -4.52 -1.01 -3.41
CA LEU A 129 -3.17 -1.12 -2.86
C LEU A 129 -2.72 0.12 -2.08
N CYS A 130 -3.63 1.08 -1.89
CA CYS A 130 -3.52 2.16 -0.91
C CYS A 130 -4.87 2.26 -0.19
N ALA A 131 -5.17 1.32 0.72
CA ALA A 131 -6.51 1.13 1.28
C ALA A 131 -6.48 0.57 2.70
N GLY A 132 -7.57 0.78 3.42
CA GLY A 132 -7.78 0.23 4.76
C GLY A 132 -8.56 -1.09 4.73
N TYR A 133 -8.17 -2.04 5.60
CA TYR A 133 -8.80 -3.35 5.72
C TYR A 133 -8.96 -3.77 7.18
N GLY A 134 -10.18 -4.14 7.58
CA GLY A 134 -10.49 -4.67 8.90
C GLY A 134 -10.40 -6.20 8.97
N PRO A 135 -10.44 -6.78 10.18
CA PRO A 135 -10.38 -8.23 10.37
C PRO A 135 -11.51 -9.00 9.66
N ALA A 136 -12.68 -8.39 9.46
CA ALA A 136 -13.81 -8.99 8.74
C ALA A 136 -13.49 -9.31 7.25
N CYS A 137 -12.44 -8.71 6.70
CA CYS A 137 -11.97 -9.02 5.33
C CYS A 137 -11.28 -10.39 5.23
N LEU A 138 -10.80 -10.97 6.35
CA LEU A 138 -9.90 -12.12 6.32
C LEU A 138 -10.53 -13.35 5.67
N GLU A 139 -11.72 -13.75 6.13
CA GLU A 139 -12.42 -14.93 5.61
C GLU A 139 -12.86 -14.73 4.14
N PRO A 140 -13.51 -13.60 3.75
CA PRO A 140 -13.82 -13.34 2.36
C PRO A 140 -12.61 -13.32 1.42
N ILE A 141 -11.46 -12.83 1.87
CA ILE A 141 -10.23 -12.88 1.07
C ILE A 141 -9.76 -14.34 0.93
N ALA A 142 -9.73 -15.13 2.01
CA ALA A 142 -9.34 -16.53 1.98
C ALA A 142 -10.16 -17.33 0.97
N GLU A 143 -11.49 -17.16 0.96
CA GLU A 143 -12.39 -17.81 -0.01
C GLU A 143 -12.01 -17.45 -1.47
N ARG A 144 -11.64 -16.18 -1.75
CA ARG A 144 -11.21 -15.78 -3.11
C ARG A 144 -9.88 -16.40 -3.49
N LEU A 145 -8.94 -16.44 -2.57
CA LEU A 145 -7.65 -17.11 -2.76
C LEU A 145 -7.84 -18.60 -3.06
N ASP A 146 -8.70 -19.30 -2.29
CA ASP A 146 -9.01 -20.71 -2.49
C ASP A 146 -9.72 -20.97 -3.85
N ALA A 147 -10.52 -20.01 -4.31
CA ALA A 147 -11.18 -20.05 -5.61
C ALA A 147 -10.26 -19.64 -6.79
N GLY A 148 -9.01 -19.23 -6.54
CA GLY A 148 -8.09 -18.73 -7.55
C GLY A 148 -8.45 -17.36 -8.14
N ASP A 149 -9.35 -16.61 -7.50
CA ASP A 149 -9.70 -15.24 -7.90
C ASP A 149 -8.79 -14.23 -7.20
N LEU A 150 -7.71 -13.85 -7.88
CA LEU A 150 -6.64 -13.01 -7.32
C LEU A 150 -6.87 -11.49 -7.48
N ARG A 151 -8.05 -11.09 -7.98
CA ARG A 151 -8.37 -9.67 -8.09
C ARG A 151 -8.50 -9.04 -6.71
N ALA A 152 -7.75 -7.96 -6.46
CA ALA A 152 -7.68 -7.31 -5.15
C ALA A 152 -9.02 -6.81 -4.59
N ILE A 153 -10.06 -6.71 -5.43
CA ILE A 153 -11.41 -6.28 -5.04
C ILE A 153 -12.46 -7.42 -5.09
N ALA A 154 -12.07 -8.66 -5.38
CA ALA A 154 -12.99 -9.77 -5.60
C ALA A 154 -13.86 -10.12 -4.38
N PHE A 155 -13.40 -9.81 -3.19
CA PHE A 155 -14.10 -10.10 -1.93
C PHE A 155 -15.05 -8.98 -1.46
N HIS A 156 -14.99 -7.79 -2.07
CA HIS A 156 -15.78 -6.61 -1.67
C HIS A 156 -17.29 -6.86 -1.57
N PRO A 157 -17.94 -7.66 -2.43
CA PRO A 157 -19.38 -7.94 -2.30
C PRO A 157 -19.78 -8.64 -0.99
N ARG A 158 -18.83 -9.13 -0.21
CA ARG A 158 -19.05 -9.89 1.03
C ARG A 158 -18.86 -9.07 2.30
N ILE A 159 -18.49 -7.78 2.18
CA ILE A 159 -18.12 -6.91 3.30
C ILE A 159 -18.72 -5.51 3.14
N SER A 160 -18.70 -4.72 4.21
CA SER A 160 -19.01 -3.29 4.15
C SER A 160 -17.82 -2.50 3.61
N VAL A 161 -17.98 -1.89 2.45
CA VAL A 161 -16.93 -1.07 1.81
C VAL A 161 -17.28 0.40 1.88
N GLY A 162 -16.43 1.19 2.53
CA GLY A 162 -16.45 2.65 2.48
C GLY A 162 -15.58 3.15 1.33
N ILE A 163 -16.04 4.19 0.65
CA ILE A 163 -15.29 4.87 -0.41
C ILE A 163 -14.95 6.27 0.05
N LEU A 164 -13.67 6.66 -0.03
CA LEU A 164 -13.27 8.06 0.03
C LEU A 164 -13.50 8.68 -1.35
N PRO A 165 -14.48 9.59 -1.51
CA PRO A 165 -14.78 10.17 -2.81
C PRO A 165 -13.58 10.92 -3.41
N LEU A 166 -13.47 10.97 -4.72
CA LEU A 166 -12.37 11.63 -5.42
C LEU A 166 -12.19 13.09 -5.00
N ALA A 167 -13.29 13.79 -4.72
CA ALA A 167 -13.26 15.16 -4.20
C ALA A 167 -12.55 15.26 -2.85
N GLN A 168 -12.72 14.27 -1.97
CA GLN A 168 -12.01 14.19 -0.69
C GLN A 168 -10.55 13.78 -0.91
N VAL A 169 -10.28 12.81 -1.78
CA VAL A 169 -8.90 12.40 -2.12
C VAL A 169 -8.07 13.58 -2.59
N ARG A 170 -8.65 14.46 -3.42
CA ARG A 170 -8.00 15.68 -3.92
C ARG A 170 -7.60 16.66 -2.81
N THR A 171 -8.20 16.59 -1.63
CA THR A 171 -7.77 17.42 -0.49
C THR A 171 -6.47 16.95 0.15
N PHE A 172 -6.05 15.71 -0.14
CA PHE A 172 -4.78 15.12 0.34
C PHE A 172 -3.65 15.24 -0.68
N GLY A 173 -3.97 15.62 -1.93
CA GLY A 173 -3.05 15.79 -3.05
C GLY A 173 -3.70 15.45 -4.38
N ASP A 174 -2.99 15.68 -5.48
CA ASP A 174 -3.44 15.25 -6.81
C ASP A 174 -3.51 13.72 -6.89
N PRO A 175 -4.67 13.09 -7.21
CA PRO A 175 -4.81 11.64 -7.29
C PRO A 175 -3.82 10.98 -8.26
N ALA A 176 -3.49 11.64 -9.37
CA ALA A 176 -2.51 11.14 -10.33
C ALA A 176 -1.10 11.07 -9.72
N PHE A 177 -0.79 11.97 -8.81
CA PHE A 177 0.45 11.98 -8.07
C PHE A 177 0.42 11.01 -6.89
N LEU A 178 -0.63 11.07 -6.05
CA LEU A 178 -0.77 10.20 -4.86
C LEU A 178 -0.65 8.71 -5.20
N PHE A 179 -1.25 8.28 -6.33
CA PHE A 179 -1.30 6.87 -6.75
C PHE A 179 -0.34 6.55 -7.89
N PHE A 180 0.66 7.41 -8.11
CA PHE A 180 1.71 7.13 -9.08
C PHE A 180 2.52 5.91 -8.67
N ASN A 181 2.66 4.94 -9.60
CA ASN A 181 3.39 3.70 -9.35
C ASN A 181 4.74 3.70 -10.07
N VAL A 182 5.81 3.43 -9.35
CA VAL A 182 7.16 3.27 -9.91
C VAL A 182 7.37 1.81 -10.28
N ASN A 183 7.27 1.47 -11.59
CA ASN A 183 7.42 0.11 -12.12
C ASN A 183 8.62 -0.08 -13.04
N THR A 184 9.12 1.01 -13.62
CA THR A 184 10.21 1.04 -14.59
C THR A 184 11.21 2.14 -14.25
N ALA A 185 12.37 2.14 -14.90
CA ALA A 185 13.35 3.22 -14.76
C ALA A 185 12.79 4.57 -15.25
N ASP A 186 11.94 4.56 -16.28
CA ASP A 186 11.27 5.76 -16.79
C ASP A 186 10.26 6.30 -15.76
N ASP A 187 9.52 5.41 -15.06
CA ASP A 187 8.64 5.81 -13.96
C ASP A 187 9.46 6.44 -12.82
N LEU A 188 10.62 5.90 -12.52
CA LEU A 188 11.51 6.43 -11.48
C LEU A 188 12.00 7.84 -11.84
N ALA A 189 12.43 8.04 -13.10
CA ALA A 189 12.83 9.37 -13.59
C ALA A 189 11.66 10.36 -13.51
N THR A 190 10.46 9.92 -13.90
CA THR A 190 9.23 10.72 -13.80
C THR A 190 8.90 11.04 -12.34
N ALA A 191 9.02 10.07 -11.42
CA ALA A 191 8.79 10.29 -10.00
C ALA A 191 9.76 11.34 -9.42
N ASP A 192 11.03 11.31 -9.83
CA ASP A 192 12.03 12.29 -9.42
C ASP A 192 11.70 13.71 -9.94
N GLU A 193 11.20 13.83 -11.18
CA GLU A 193 10.75 15.11 -11.71
C GLU A 193 9.52 15.64 -10.97
N LEU A 194 8.54 14.78 -10.72
CA LEU A 194 7.35 15.12 -9.95
C LEU A 194 7.73 15.56 -8.53
N TRP A 195 8.66 14.86 -7.88
CA TRP A 195 9.16 15.24 -6.56
C TRP A 195 9.81 16.63 -6.57
N ARG A 196 10.68 16.93 -7.53
CA ARG A 196 11.32 18.26 -7.65
C ARG A 196 10.30 19.38 -7.86
N ARG A 197 9.20 19.09 -8.54
CA ARG A 197 8.16 20.08 -8.87
C ARG A 197 7.15 20.30 -7.74
N TYR A 198 6.79 19.25 -7.01
CA TYR A 198 5.68 19.25 -6.05
C TYR A 198 6.04 18.78 -4.65
N GLY A 199 7.12 18.05 -4.48
CA GLY A 199 7.49 17.41 -3.21
C GLY A 199 8.08 18.34 -2.17
N SER A 200 8.41 19.58 -2.56
CA SER A 200 8.95 20.62 -1.66
C SER A 200 7.87 21.60 -1.17
N SER A 201 6.59 21.36 -1.50
CA SER A 201 5.49 22.18 -0.95
C SER A 201 5.17 21.69 0.46
N PRO A 202 5.14 22.60 1.44
CA PRO A 202 4.87 22.27 2.84
C PRO A 202 3.46 21.77 3.06
#